data_e6712a49aa63246c186dea21ac5b3870
#
_entry.id   e6712a49aa63246c186dea21ac5b3870
#
_cell.length_a   1.000
_cell.length_b   1.000
_cell.length_c   1.000
_cell.angle_alpha   90.00
_cell.angle_beta   90.00
_cell.angle_gamma   90.00
#
_symmetry.space_group_name_H-M   'P 1'
#
loop_
_entity.id
_entity.type
_entity.pdbx_description
1 polymer ?
#
loop_
_entity_poly.entity_id
_entity_poly.type
_entity_poly.pdbx_seq_one_letter_code
_entity_poly.pdbx_strand_id
1 'polypeptide(L)'
;MKMSGMKISLLLAVMIFIVGCSDHLDPKKQEQNKSKNGGTSVEGLAGVWRGTINVPNQPLPIMVTFEDKGGWNGTISIPVQGVKDYPLSKVRTDQSAISFHIEMAGQTITFNGEKGGGTIAGTFTQAGQSFPFELNKGEAEKNGTEQEEGQFLSVDTNEGKLYGELETPKEKGPHPVVIIIPGSGPTDRDGNSVTLQGKNNSLKLLAEELAEQGIASVRYDKRGVGKNQSAAIPEKELRFDQFVKDAAAWVEMLNKDEQFSKVGVIGHSQGSLVGMAAAAETDVDAFVSIAGAGRPIDEVLYDQLKVNLTEELKQESKEILEKLKQGEQVESVSKELQSMFRSSVQPFLASWIQYNPVKEIQKLEIPVLIINGKHDLQVPVSEAENLYEAKVEAELLLIDRMNHVLKEAPKDRAENLQSYSNPDLPLSDGLVKGIVSFLKDAEFIE
;
A
#
# COMPACT_ATOMS: atom_id res chain seq x y z
N MET A 1 42.43 -14.71 19.56
CA MET A 1 41.73 -14.60 18.25
C MET A 1 40.28 -14.27 18.54
N LYS A 2 39.92 -12.97 18.52
CA LYS A 2 38.57 -12.51 18.82
C LYS A 2 37.77 -12.47 17.51
N MET A 3 36.79 -13.34 17.40
CA MET A 3 35.81 -13.26 16.30
C MET A 3 34.92 -12.06 16.56
N SER A 4 35.04 -11.08 15.68
CA SER A 4 34.16 -9.90 15.62
C SER A 4 32.78 -10.36 15.10
N GLY A 5 31.79 -10.34 15.96
CA GLY A 5 30.40 -10.57 15.58
C GLY A 5 29.89 -9.40 14.75
N MET A 6 29.72 -9.63 13.48
CA MET A 6 29.06 -8.71 12.54
C MET A 6 27.59 -8.66 12.89
N LYS A 7 27.17 -7.58 13.57
CA LYS A 7 25.76 -7.28 13.80
C LYS A 7 25.16 -6.89 12.45
N ILE A 8 24.42 -7.80 11.84
CA ILE A 8 23.54 -7.49 10.71
C ILE A 8 22.36 -6.71 11.30
N SER A 9 22.45 -5.39 11.24
CA SER A 9 21.31 -4.51 11.54
C SER A 9 20.26 -4.69 10.47
N LEU A 10 19.12 -5.26 10.88
CA LEU A 10 17.92 -5.44 10.06
C LEU A 10 17.36 -4.06 9.69
N LEU A 11 17.55 -3.66 8.43
CA LEU A 11 16.94 -2.49 7.83
C LEU A 11 15.42 -2.72 7.72
N LEU A 12 14.65 -2.30 8.72
CA LEU A 12 13.22 -2.04 8.54
C LEU A 12 13.06 -0.57 8.13
N ALA A 13 13.47 -0.26 6.91
CA ALA A 13 13.03 0.98 6.28
C ALA A 13 11.51 0.86 6.12
N VAL A 14 10.78 1.87 6.57
CA VAL A 14 9.39 2.08 6.14
C VAL A 14 9.47 2.32 4.64
N MET A 15 9.34 1.22 3.88
CA MET A 15 9.40 1.31 2.43
C MET A 15 8.08 1.92 1.96
N ILE A 16 8.15 3.17 1.52
CA ILE A 16 7.13 3.76 0.67
C ILE A 16 7.29 3.06 -0.69
N PHE A 17 6.68 1.86 -0.81
CA PHE A 17 6.60 1.19 -2.10
C PHE A 17 5.50 1.86 -2.92
N ILE A 18 5.92 2.57 -3.94
CA ILE A 18 5.02 2.99 -5.01
C ILE A 18 4.97 1.81 -5.98
N VAL A 19 3.76 1.29 -6.18
CA VAL A 19 3.55 0.18 -7.13
C VAL A 19 3.84 0.66 -8.53
N GLY A 20 4.93 0.17 -9.11
CA GLY A 20 5.12 0.21 -10.55
C GLY A 20 4.30 -0.89 -11.19
N CYS A 21 3.28 -0.54 -11.95
CA CYS A 21 2.73 -1.45 -12.93
C CYS A 21 3.82 -1.78 -13.94
N SER A 22 4.08 -3.06 -14.15
CA SER A 22 4.99 -3.55 -15.17
C SER A 22 4.65 -2.94 -16.54
N ASP A 23 5.64 -2.41 -17.23
CA ASP A 23 5.53 -2.00 -18.62
C ASP A 23 4.83 -3.12 -19.42
N HIS A 24 3.69 -2.81 -20.03
CA HIS A 24 3.06 -3.65 -21.02
C HIS A 24 3.97 -3.61 -22.27
N LEU A 25 4.82 -4.61 -22.39
CA LEU A 25 5.55 -4.85 -23.63
C LEU A 25 4.54 -5.24 -24.71
N ASP A 26 4.49 -4.42 -25.77
CA ASP A 26 3.71 -4.61 -26.99
C ASP A 26 3.93 -6.03 -27.53
N PRO A 27 2.88 -6.88 -27.73
CA PRO A 27 3.03 -8.29 -28.11
C PRO A 27 3.46 -8.52 -29.57
N LYS A 28 3.88 -7.50 -30.33
CA LYS A 28 4.14 -7.60 -31.78
C LYS A 28 5.61 -7.77 -32.20
N LYS A 29 6.55 -8.01 -31.29
CA LYS A 29 7.96 -8.25 -31.66
C LYS A 29 8.60 -9.41 -30.91
N GLN A 30 8.05 -10.61 -31.00
CA GLN A 30 8.82 -11.84 -30.80
C GLN A 30 8.18 -13.00 -31.58
N GLU A 31 8.33 -12.99 -32.89
CA GLU A 31 8.30 -14.21 -33.67
C GLU A 31 9.72 -14.77 -33.82
N GLN A 32 9.81 -16.09 -33.65
CA GLN A 32 10.91 -16.99 -33.98
C GLN A 32 12.05 -17.16 -32.97
N ASN A 33 11.79 -18.10 -32.02
CA ASN A 33 12.77 -19.16 -31.79
C ASN A 33 12.05 -20.42 -31.24
N LYS A 34 11.61 -21.30 -32.13
CA LYS A 34 11.12 -22.63 -31.78
C LYS A 34 12.31 -23.52 -31.43
N SER A 35 12.70 -23.55 -30.18
CA SER A 35 13.51 -24.63 -29.63
C SER A 35 12.57 -25.74 -29.14
N LYS A 36 12.64 -26.90 -29.77
CA LYS A 36 11.99 -28.14 -29.34
C LYS A 36 12.60 -28.58 -28.00
N ASN A 37 11.89 -28.36 -26.90
CA ASN A 37 12.21 -28.97 -25.60
C ASN A 37 11.18 -30.08 -25.34
N GLY A 38 11.60 -31.33 -25.53
CA GLY A 38 10.90 -32.53 -25.08
C GLY A 38 11.11 -32.67 -23.56
N GLY A 39 10.13 -32.32 -22.78
CA GLY A 39 10.05 -32.65 -21.37
C GLY A 39 8.87 -33.58 -21.14
N THR A 40 9.07 -34.64 -20.35
CA THR A 40 7.99 -35.53 -19.89
C THR A 40 6.98 -34.70 -19.08
N SER A 41 5.68 -34.87 -19.35
CA SER A 41 4.64 -34.14 -18.62
C SER A 41 4.64 -34.54 -17.13
N VAL A 42 4.81 -33.56 -16.25
CA VAL A 42 4.65 -33.76 -14.80
C VAL A 42 3.17 -33.69 -14.49
N GLU A 43 2.56 -34.83 -14.18
CA GLU A 43 1.14 -34.91 -13.88
C GLU A 43 0.77 -33.97 -12.72
N GLY A 44 -0.25 -33.14 -12.94
CA GLY A 44 -0.79 -32.24 -11.92
C GLY A 44 0.07 -30.99 -11.65
N LEU A 45 1.04 -30.60 -12.52
CA LEU A 45 1.78 -29.35 -12.34
C LEU A 45 0.96 -28.11 -12.76
N ALA A 46 0.16 -28.22 -13.82
CA ALA A 46 -0.65 -27.09 -14.29
C ALA A 46 -1.57 -26.53 -13.20
N GLY A 47 -1.71 -25.20 -13.16
CA GLY A 47 -2.52 -24.46 -12.23
C GLY A 47 -1.72 -23.52 -11.33
N VAL A 48 -2.36 -22.98 -10.31
CA VAL A 48 -1.81 -22.00 -9.38
C VAL A 48 -1.16 -22.70 -8.19
N TRP A 49 0.02 -22.22 -7.83
CA TRP A 49 0.80 -22.66 -6.68
C TRP A 49 1.13 -21.44 -5.80
N ARG A 50 0.87 -21.54 -4.50
CA ARG A 50 1.13 -20.45 -3.54
C ARG A 50 2.10 -20.91 -2.46
N GLY A 51 2.97 -20.03 -2.03
CA GLY A 51 3.91 -20.33 -0.96
C GLY A 51 4.88 -19.22 -0.67
N THR A 52 6.04 -19.59 -0.16
CA THR A 52 6.95 -18.60 0.42
C THR A 52 8.40 -18.96 0.07
N ILE A 53 9.22 -17.97 -0.24
CA ILE A 53 10.67 -18.06 -0.18
C ILE A 53 11.08 -17.71 1.26
N ASN A 54 11.72 -18.66 1.95
CA ASN A 54 12.07 -18.51 3.36
C ASN A 54 13.38 -17.74 3.54
N VAL A 55 13.35 -16.43 3.28
CA VAL A 55 14.45 -15.53 3.61
C VAL A 55 14.47 -15.32 5.13
N PRO A 56 15.61 -15.49 5.83
CA PRO A 56 15.68 -15.29 7.28
C PRO A 56 15.16 -13.90 7.68
N ASN A 57 14.23 -13.87 8.63
CA ASN A 57 13.55 -12.68 9.15
C ASN A 57 12.70 -11.88 8.15
N GLN A 58 12.57 -12.37 6.91
CA GLN A 58 11.76 -11.69 5.87
C GLN A 58 11.23 -12.73 4.86
N PRO A 59 10.33 -13.64 5.26
CA PRO A 59 9.74 -14.59 4.33
C PRO A 59 9.02 -13.84 3.21
N LEU A 60 9.22 -14.31 1.96
CA LEU A 60 8.71 -13.65 0.76
C LEU A 60 7.58 -14.48 0.15
N PRO A 61 6.30 -14.09 0.32
CA PRO A 61 5.18 -14.77 -0.31
C PRO A 61 5.24 -14.69 -1.82
N ILE A 62 5.00 -15.82 -2.49
CA ILE A 62 4.97 -15.90 -3.95
C ILE A 62 3.78 -16.71 -4.45
N MET A 63 3.33 -16.41 -5.64
CA MET A 63 2.35 -17.21 -6.38
C MET A 63 2.92 -17.51 -7.76
N VAL A 64 2.88 -18.80 -8.15
CA VAL A 64 3.37 -19.25 -9.44
C VAL A 64 2.23 -19.97 -10.16
N THR A 65 1.97 -19.58 -11.40
CA THR A 65 1.00 -20.25 -12.27
C THR A 65 1.75 -21.01 -13.37
N PHE A 66 1.49 -22.31 -13.51
CA PHE A 66 2.04 -23.12 -14.59
C PHE A 66 0.96 -23.50 -15.59
N GLU A 67 1.29 -23.39 -16.87
CA GLU A 67 0.42 -23.75 -17.99
C GLU A 67 1.14 -24.65 -18.98
N ASP A 68 0.45 -25.69 -19.48
CA ASP A 68 0.94 -26.49 -20.58
C ASP A 68 0.21 -26.08 -21.89
N LYS A 69 0.91 -25.38 -22.76
CA LYS A 69 0.43 -24.94 -24.09
C LYS A 69 1.29 -25.54 -25.21
N GLY A 70 1.55 -26.86 -25.14
CA GLY A 70 2.50 -27.52 -26.03
C GLY A 70 3.95 -27.34 -25.60
N GLY A 71 4.16 -27.07 -24.31
CA GLY A 71 5.36 -26.85 -23.55
C GLY A 71 5.05 -26.03 -22.29
N TRP A 72 5.82 -26.29 -21.24
CA TRP A 72 5.62 -25.63 -19.97
C TRP A 72 5.94 -24.13 -20.04
N ASN A 73 4.97 -23.32 -19.65
CA ASN A 73 5.05 -21.88 -19.47
C ASN A 73 4.47 -21.50 -18.10
N GLY A 74 4.56 -20.25 -17.71
CA GLY A 74 3.94 -19.79 -16.49
C GLY A 74 4.26 -18.35 -16.17
N THR A 75 3.70 -17.90 -15.07
CA THR A 75 3.93 -16.58 -14.49
C THR A 75 4.25 -16.70 -13.01
N ILE A 76 4.91 -15.69 -12.47
CA ILE A 76 5.12 -15.53 -11.04
C ILE A 76 4.61 -14.17 -10.59
N SER A 77 3.95 -14.16 -9.44
CA SER A 77 3.60 -12.94 -8.73
C SER A 77 4.30 -12.92 -7.38
N ILE A 78 4.88 -11.78 -7.03
CA ILE A 78 5.55 -11.51 -5.75
C ILE A 78 4.89 -10.24 -5.19
N PRO A 79 3.75 -10.37 -4.49
CA PRO A 79 2.92 -9.22 -4.11
C PRO A 79 3.69 -8.16 -3.33
N VAL A 80 4.54 -8.58 -2.40
CA VAL A 80 5.36 -7.68 -1.57
C VAL A 80 6.41 -6.89 -2.37
N GLN A 81 6.66 -7.26 -3.63
CA GLN A 81 7.57 -6.55 -4.55
C GLN A 81 6.81 -5.90 -5.71
N GLY A 82 5.47 -5.88 -5.68
CA GLY A 82 4.66 -5.32 -6.75
C GLY A 82 4.74 -6.09 -8.08
N VAL A 83 5.31 -7.31 -8.07
CA VAL A 83 5.43 -8.16 -9.25
C VAL A 83 4.15 -8.94 -9.41
N LYS A 84 3.45 -8.76 -10.54
CA LYS A 84 2.23 -9.48 -10.87
C LYS A 84 2.36 -10.16 -12.22
N ASP A 85 2.00 -11.44 -12.26
CA ASP A 85 1.94 -12.27 -13.46
C ASP A 85 3.16 -12.14 -14.38
N TYR A 86 4.33 -11.94 -13.77
CA TYR A 86 5.58 -11.78 -14.50
C TYR A 86 5.95 -13.09 -15.20
N PRO A 87 6.26 -13.10 -16.52
CA PRO A 87 6.47 -14.31 -17.26
C PRO A 87 7.71 -15.07 -16.79
N LEU A 88 7.59 -16.38 -16.65
CA LEU A 88 8.73 -17.26 -16.46
C LEU A 88 9.50 -17.36 -17.78
N SER A 89 10.79 -17.07 -17.76
CA SER A 89 11.65 -17.12 -18.94
C SER A 89 11.92 -18.56 -19.39
N LYS A 90 11.80 -19.52 -18.46
CA LYS A 90 12.06 -20.95 -18.71
C LYS A 90 11.40 -21.79 -17.63
N VAL A 91 10.74 -22.88 -18.07
CA VAL A 91 10.24 -23.93 -17.18
C VAL A 91 10.74 -25.28 -17.70
N ARG A 92 11.33 -26.07 -16.84
CA ARG A 92 11.79 -27.44 -17.15
C ARG A 92 11.26 -28.40 -16.12
N THR A 93 10.92 -29.59 -16.56
CA THR A 93 10.44 -30.67 -15.72
C THR A 93 11.17 -31.97 -16.10
N ASP A 94 11.59 -32.74 -15.09
CA ASP A 94 12.14 -34.07 -15.26
C ASP A 94 11.67 -34.94 -14.10
N GLN A 95 10.78 -35.88 -14.35
CA GLN A 95 10.08 -36.67 -13.33
C GLN A 95 9.44 -35.77 -12.24
N SER A 96 9.95 -35.79 -11.02
CA SER A 96 9.49 -34.91 -9.94
C SER A 96 10.24 -33.56 -9.89
N ALA A 97 11.39 -33.47 -10.57
CA ALA A 97 12.20 -32.25 -10.54
C ALA A 97 11.57 -31.15 -11.40
N ILE A 98 11.52 -29.95 -10.84
CA ILE A 98 10.99 -28.75 -11.51
C ILE A 98 12.03 -27.64 -11.36
N SER A 99 12.36 -26.99 -12.47
CA SER A 99 13.11 -25.76 -12.45
C SER A 99 12.41 -24.68 -13.27
N PHE A 100 12.38 -23.48 -12.75
CA PHE A 100 11.85 -22.32 -13.49
C PHE A 100 12.69 -21.09 -13.19
N HIS A 101 12.70 -20.17 -14.16
CA HIS A 101 13.58 -19.01 -14.15
C HIS A 101 12.79 -17.74 -14.43
N ILE A 102 13.30 -16.63 -13.89
CA ILE A 102 12.82 -15.28 -14.21
C ILE A 102 14.05 -14.47 -14.65
N GLU A 103 13.90 -13.74 -15.75
CA GLU A 103 14.86 -12.74 -16.17
C GLU A 103 14.35 -11.36 -15.74
N MET A 104 14.96 -10.74 -14.76
CA MET A 104 14.52 -9.46 -14.24
C MET A 104 15.72 -8.55 -13.98
N ALA A 105 15.67 -7.32 -14.47
CA ALA A 105 16.72 -6.30 -14.30
C ALA A 105 18.14 -6.81 -14.67
N GLY A 106 18.25 -7.62 -15.73
CA GLY A 106 19.52 -8.17 -16.20
C GLY A 106 20.08 -9.31 -15.33
N GLN A 107 19.30 -9.83 -14.41
CA GLN A 107 19.66 -10.98 -13.56
C GLN A 107 18.76 -12.16 -13.85
N THR A 108 19.36 -13.37 -13.85
CA THR A 108 18.60 -14.61 -13.86
C THR A 108 18.33 -15.06 -12.43
N ILE A 109 17.06 -15.16 -12.07
CA ILE A 109 16.59 -15.69 -10.79
C ILE A 109 16.14 -17.11 -11.03
N THR A 110 16.58 -18.07 -10.23
CA THR A 110 16.32 -19.48 -10.44
C THR A 110 15.61 -20.14 -9.27
N PHE A 111 14.67 -21.01 -9.61
CA PHE A 111 13.98 -21.89 -8.67
C PHE A 111 14.24 -23.34 -9.09
N ASN A 112 14.80 -24.13 -8.21
CA ASN A 112 15.03 -25.56 -8.41
C ASN A 112 14.38 -26.33 -7.26
N GLY A 113 13.42 -27.19 -7.57
CA GLY A 113 12.67 -27.91 -6.55
C GLY A 113 12.18 -29.27 -7.05
N GLU A 114 11.53 -29.98 -6.14
CA GLU A 114 10.89 -31.26 -6.41
C GLU A 114 9.40 -31.18 -6.07
N LYS A 115 8.57 -31.73 -6.95
CA LYS A 115 7.13 -31.88 -6.74
C LYS A 115 6.84 -33.21 -6.02
N GLY A 116 6.25 -33.12 -4.84
CA GLY A 116 5.78 -34.25 -4.05
C GLY A 116 4.31 -34.05 -3.70
N GLY A 117 3.39 -34.82 -4.32
CA GLY A 117 1.96 -34.66 -4.07
C GLY A 117 1.46 -33.26 -4.46
N GLY A 118 0.91 -32.52 -3.51
CA GLY A 118 0.44 -31.14 -3.65
C GLY A 118 1.46 -30.04 -3.33
N THR A 119 2.73 -30.37 -3.14
CA THR A 119 3.79 -29.43 -2.73
C THR A 119 4.93 -29.42 -3.75
N ILE A 120 5.54 -28.26 -3.97
CA ILE A 120 6.84 -28.08 -4.64
C ILE A 120 7.76 -27.41 -3.62
N ALA A 121 8.84 -28.09 -3.23
CA ALA A 121 9.82 -27.55 -2.30
C ALA A 121 11.22 -27.58 -2.92
N GLY A 122 12.05 -26.58 -2.61
CA GLY A 122 13.37 -26.47 -3.21
C GLY A 122 14.16 -25.24 -2.81
N THR A 123 15.03 -24.80 -3.72
CA THR A 123 15.95 -23.69 -3.51
C THR A 123 15.72 -22.58 -4.54
N PHE A 124 15.48 -21.39 -4.03
CA PHE A 124 15.50 -20.13 -4.76
C PHE A 124 16.92 -19.56 -4.75
N THR A 125 17.39 -19.05 -5.88
CA THR A 125 18.73 -18.43 -5.96
C THR A 125 18.66 -17.13 -6.74
N GLN A 126 19.18 -16.05 -6.14
CA GLN A 126 19.30 -14.72 -6.73
C GLN A 126 20.61 -14.07 -6.29
N ALA A 127 21.35 -13.50 -7.23
CA ALA A 127 22.63 -12.79 -6.97
C ALA A 127 23.62 -13.56 -6.10
N GLY A 128 23.70 -14.90 -6.29
CA GLY A 128 24.59 -15.79 -5.53
C GLY A 128 24.11 -16.16 -4.12
N GLN A 129 22.97 -15.64 -3.68
CA GLN A 129 22.32 -16.05 -2.44
C GLN A 129 21.26 -17.10 -2.70
N SER A 130 21.12 -18.06 -1.79
CA SER A 130 20.16 -19.15 -1.91
C SER A 130 19.32 -19.28 -0.65
N PHE A 131 18.01 -19.45 -0.82
CA PHE A 131 17.05 -19.63 0.25
C PHE A 131 16.08 -20.78 -0.09
N PRO A 132 15.59 -21.53 0.89
CA PRO A 132 14.57 -22.53 0.64
C PRO A 132 13.25 -21.86 0.23
N PHE A 133 12.50 -22.52 -0.64
CA PHE A 133 11.10 -22.13 -0.94
C PHE A 133 10.18 -23.35 -0.86
N GLU A 134 8.93 -23.09 -0.59
CA GLU A 134 7.87 -24.08 -0.62
C GLU A 134 6.63 -23.48 -1.28
N LEU A 135 6.03 -24.24 -2.19
CA LEU A 135 4.76 -23.90 -2.86
C LEU A 135 3.79 -25.06 -2.64
N ASN A 136 2.58 -24.72 -2.26
CA ASN A 136 1.48 -25.67 -2.17
C ASN A 136 0.52 -25.42 -3.34
N LYS A 137 -0.01 -26.51 -3.92
CA LYS A 137 -0.98 -26.39 -4.99
C LYS A 137 -2.22 -25.70 -4.44
N GLY A 138 -2.44 -24.47 -4.88
CA GLY A 138 -3.69 -23.76 -4.65
C GLY A 138 -4.78 -24.47 -5.44
N GLU A 139 -5.96 -24.64 -4.86
CA GLU A 139 -7.13 -24.80 -5.70
C GLU A 139 -7.12 -23.60 -6.66
N ALA A 140 -7.38 -23.83 -7.97
CA ALA A 140 -7.76 -22.75 -8.83
C ALA A 140 -8.86 -22.02 -8.05
N GLU A 141 -8.63 -20.75 -7.70
CA GLU A 141 -9.79 -19.94 -7.41
C GLU A 141 -10.69 -20.18 -8.60
N LYS A 142 -11.75 -21.00 -8.41
CA LYS A 142 -12.90 -20.82 -9.23
C LYS A 142 -13.06 -19.31 -9.23
N ASN A 143 -13.07 -18.68 -10.41
CA ASN A 143 -13.72 -17.39 -10.59
C ASN A 143 -15.20 -17.55 -10.20
N GLY A 144 -15.43 -18.03 -8.97
CA GLY A 144 -16.50 -17.62 -8.15
C GLY A 144 -16.11 -16.16 -7.85
N THR A 145 -16.78 -15.21 -8.47
CA THR A 145 -17.29 -14.14 -7.70
C THR A 145 -17.57 -14.72 -6.32
N GLU A 146 -16.64 -14.64 -5.34
CA GLU A 146 -17.08 -14.33 -4.01
C GLU A 146 -17.98 -13.14 -4.31
N GLN A 147 -19.27 -13.30 -4.14
CA GLN A 147 -20.15 -12.17 -4.02
C GLN A 147 -19.49 -11.42 -2.88
N GLU A 148 -18.73 -10.37 -3.22
CA GLU A 148 -18.24 -9.44 -2.21
C GLU A 148 -19.52 -8.98 -1.53
N GLU A 149 -19.73 -9.47 -0.30
CA GLU A 149 -20.87 -9.09 0.54
C GLU A 149 -20.59 -7.62 0.93
N GLY A 150 -20.93 -6.69 0.06
CA GLY A 150 -20.75 -5.26 0.28
C GLY A 150 -21.46 -4.47 -0.81
N GLN A 151 -21.98 -3.33 -0.44
CA GLN A 151 -22.54 -2.39 -1.40
C GLN A 151 -21.39 -1.55 -1.99
N PHE A 152 -21.22 -1.58 -3.31
CA PHE A 152 -20.20 -0.82 -3.99
C PHE A 152 -20.80 0.37 -4.75
N LEU A 153 -20.19 1.53 -4.54
CA LEU A 153 -20.35 2.71 -5.36
C LEU A 153 -19.21 2.79 -6.39
N SER A 154 -19.36 3.63 -7.40
CA SER A 154 -18.31 3.87 -8.36
C SER A 154 -18.25 5.31 -8.82
N VAL A 155 -17.04 5.79 -9.13
CA VAL A 155 -16.81 7.12 -9.70
C VAL A 155 -15.98 6.99 -10.97
N ASP A 156 -16.37 7.74 -12.00
CA ASP A 156 -15.59 7.82 -13.24
C ASP A 156 -14.53 8.90 -13.09
N THR A 157 -13.30 8.56 -13.46
CA THR A 157 -12.17 9.49 -13.51
C THR A 157 -11.53 9.46 -14.90
N ASN A 158 -10.68 10.42 -15.21
CA ASN A 158 -9.99 10.47 -16.51
C ASN A 158 -9.15 9.22 -16.78
N GLU A 159 -8.61 8.59 -15.73
CA GLU A 159 -7.75 7.42 -15.80
C GLU A 159 -8.47 6.11 -15.44
N GLY A 160 -9.81 6.08 -15.60
CA GLY A 160 -10.63 4.90 -15.40
C GLY A 160 -11.59 4.99 -14.23
N LYS A 161 -12.42 3.98 -14.10
CA LYS A 161 -13.45 3.87 -13.06
C LYS A 161 -12.84 3.36 -11.76
N LEU A 162 -13.18 4.01 -10.65
CA LEU A 162 -12.86 3.56 -9.31
C LEU A 162 -14.11 3.03 -8.60
N TYR A 163 -13.92 2.01 -7.79
CA TYR A 163 -14.94 1.39 -6.94
C TYR A 163 -14.59 1.60 -5.47
N GLY A 164 -15.61 1.90 -4.67
CA GLY A 164 -15.50 2.02 -3.23
C GLY A 164 -16.62 1.23 -2.55
N GLU A 165 -16.32 0.62 -1.43
CA GLU A 165 -17.28 -0.11 -0.61
C GLU A 165 -17.97 0.88 0.32
N LEU A 166 -19.31 0.87 0.28
CA LEU A 166 -20.18 1.67 1.12
C LEU A 166 -20.56 0.88 2.35
N GLU A 167 -20.26 1.42 3.52
CA GLU A 167 -20.78 0.96 4.80
C GLU A 167 -21.89 1.91 5.25
N THR A 168 -23.06 1.39 5.62
CA THR A 168 -24.22 2.20 5.98
C THR A 168 -24.76 1.87 7.35
N PRO A 169 -25.26 2.87 8.10
CA PRO A 169 -26.04 2.64 9.30
C PRO A 169 -27.26 1.74 9.06
N LYS A 170 -27.74 1.10 10.10
CA LYS A 170 -28.94 0.23 10.03
C LYS A 170 -30.26 1.02 9.91
N GLU A 171 -30.26 2.23 10.38
CA GLU A 171 -31.39 3.15 10.32
C GLU A 171 -31.67 3.59 8.88
N LYS A 172 -32.91 3.94 8.59
CA LYS A 172 -33.29 4.48 7.27
C LYS A 172 -33.24 6.00 7.30
N GLY A 173 -32.73 6.58 6.22
CA GLY A 173 -32.76 8.03 6.03
C GLY A 173 -31.55 8.50 5.24
N PRO A 174 -31.48 9.78 4.89
CA PRO A 174 -30.23 10.36 4.44
C PRO A 174 -29.25 10.39 5.61
N HIS A 175 -28.07 9.80 5.42
CA HIS A 175 -27.03 9.75 6.44
C HIS A 175 -25.92 10.76 6.13
N PRO A 176 -25.25 11.33 7.13
CA PRO A 176 -23.94 11.91 6.92
C PRO A 176 -22.96 10.81 6.47
N VAL A 177 -22.11 11.13 5.51
CA VAL A 177 -21.15 10.17 4.96
C VAL A 177 -19.73 10.71 5.04
N VAL A 178 -18.76 9.83 5.33
CA VAL A 178 -17.34 10.17 5.25
C VAL A 178 -16.65 9.32 4.19
N ILE A 179 -15.75 9.93 3.41
CA ILE A 179 -14.81 9.16 2.62
C ILE A 179 -13.56 8.87 3.43
N ILE A 180 -13.14 7.60 3.50
CA ILE A 180 -11.95 7.19 4.22
C ILE A 180 -10.82 6.95 3.22
N ILE A 181 -9.78 7.78 3.29
CA ILE A 181 -8.65 7.79 2.36
C ILE A 181 -7.48 7.02 2.99
N PRO A 182 -7.00 5.93 2.37
CA PRO A 182 -5.93 5.10 2.94
C PRO A 182 -4.55 5.74 2.83
N GLY A 183 -3.60 5.18 3.59
CA GLY A 183 -2.21 5.62 3.68
C GLY A 183 -1.37 5.37 2.42
N SER A 184 -0.06 5.54 2.54
CA SER A 184 0.92 5.39 1.45
C SER A 184 1.05 3.94 0.96
N GLY A 185 1.61 3.80 -0.25
CA GLY A 185 1.85 2.51 -0.88
C GLY A 185 0.60 1.90 -1.53
N PRO A 186 0.68 0.63 -1.94
CA PRO A 186 -0.44 -0.12 -2.50
C PRO A 186 -1.36 -0.61 -1.38
N THR A 187 -2.17 0.29 -0.87
CA THR A 187 -3.05 0.04 0.27
C THR A 187 -4.48 -0.19 -0.22
N ASP A 188 -5.10 -1.26 0.28
CA ASP A 188 -6.50 -1.57 0.02
C ASP A 188 -7.44 -0.70 0.86
N ARG A 189 -8.74 -0.81 0.58
CA ARG A 189 -9.80 -0.06 1.26
C ARG A 189 -9.90 -0.34 2.76
N ASP A 190 -9.40 -1.50 3.20
CA ASP A 190 -9.44 -1.92 4.61
C ASP A 190 -8.21 -1.45 5.42
N GLY A 191 -7.27 -0.74 4.73
CA GLY A 191 -6.04 -0.24 5.34
C GLY A 191 -4.89 -1.24 5.31
N ASN A 192 -5.02 -2.34 4.57
CA ASN A 192 -3.96 -3.33 4.45
C ASN A 192 -3.04 -3.00 3.28
N SER A 193 -1.73 -3.08 3.51
CA SER A 193 -0.77 -2.95 2.43
C SER A 193 -0.49 -4.32 1.83
N VAL A 194 -0.60 -4.44 0.50
CA VAL A 194 -0.24 -5.68 -0.20
C VAL A 194 1.26 -6.01 -0.13
N THR A 195 2.07 -5.08 0.37
CA THR A 195 3.52 -5.26 0.57
C THR A 195 3.88 -5.73 1.97
N LEU A 196 2.94 -5.73 2.91
CA LEU A 196 3.12 -6.21 4.27
C LEU A 196 2.47 -7.59 4.43
N GLN A 197 3.09 -8.41 5.28
CA GLN A 197 2.53 -9.71 5.60
C GLN A 197 1.40 -9.55 6.63
N GLY A 198 0.26 -10.17 6.34
CA GLY A 198 -0.93 -10.10 7.20
C GLY A 198 -1.84 -8.91 6.90
N LYS A 199 -2.92 -8.81 7.67
CA LYS A 199 -3.93 -7.76 7.58
C LYS A 199 -4.12 -7.14 8.97
N ASN A 200 -4.45 -5.86 9.01
CA ASN A 200 -4.86 -5.18 10.25
C ASN A 200 -6.34 -4.73 10.20
N ASN A 201 -6.90 -4.58 9.01
CA ASN A 201 -8.29 -4.17 8.75
C ASN A 201 -8.72 -2.88 9.47
N SER A 202 -7.80 -1.98 9.78
CA SER A 202 -8.08 -0.81 10.63
C SER A 202 -9.14 0.10 10.04
N LEU A 203 -9.09 0.34 8.71
CA LEU A 203 -10.07 1.23 8.06
C LEU A 203 -11.44 0.56 7.88
N LYS A 204 -11.47 -0.77 7.75
CA LYS A 204 -12.71 -1.54 7.78
C LYS A 204 -13.39 -1.42 9.15
N LEU A 205 -12.65 -1.70 10.22
CA LEU A 205 -13.16 -1.57 11.59
C LEU A 205 -13.62 -0.14 11.88
N LEU A 206 -12.89 0.88 11.41
CA LEU A 206 -13.31 2.27 11.55
C LEU A 206 -14.65 2.53 10.87
N ALA A 207 -14.85 2.03 9.67
CA ALA A 207 -16.11 2.19 8.93
C ALA A 207 -17.28 1.48 9.63
N GLU A 208 -17.05 0.24 10.09
CA GLU A 208 -18.06 -0.54 10.83
C GLU A 208 -18.48 0.18 12.13
N GLU A 209 -17.51 0.66 12.92
CA GLU A 209 -17.80 1.38 14.16
C GLU A 209 -18.46 2.75 13.93
N LEU A 210 -18.13 3.47 12.83
CA LEU A 210 -18.81 4.70 12.44
C LEU A 210 -20.26 4.45 12.01
N ALA A 211 -20.53 3.35 11.29
CA ALA A 211 -21.89 2.97 10.91
C ALA A 211 -22.78 2.67 12.13
N GLU A 212 -22.22 2.08 13.19
CA GLU A 212 -22.91 1.91 14.47
C GLU A 212 -23.27 3.25 15.16
N GLN A 213 -22.58 4.32 14.80
CA GLN A 213 -22.83 5.69 15.31
C GLN A 213 -23.69 6.55 14.36
N GLY A 214 -24.28 5.95 13.33
CA GLY A 214 -25.17 6.66 12.39
C GLY A 214 -24.45 7.37 11.23
N ILE A 215 -23.16 7.08 11.03
CA ILE A 215 -22.32 7.72 9.99
C ILE A 215 -22.01 6.69 8.90
N ALA A 216 -22.47 6.94 7.68
CA ALA A 216 -22.08 6.15 6.53
C ALA A 216 -20.59 6.41 6.16
N SER A 217 -19.95 5.45 5.50
CA SER A 217 -18.61 5.67 4.98
C SER A 217 -18.38 4.99 3.65
N VAL A 218 -17.51 5.58 2.82
CA VAL A 218 -16.99 4.98 1.60
C VAL A 218 -15.49 4.75 1.76
N ARG A 219 -15.06 3.51 1.56
CA ARG A 219 -13.66 3.08 1.55
C ARG A 219 -13.29 2.58 0.17
N TYR A 220 -12.15 2.96 -0.38
CA TYR A 220 -11.75 2.53 -1.71
C TYR A 220 -10.30 2.03 -1.76
N ASP A 221 -10.08 1.02 -2.59
CA ASP A 221 -8.73 0.57 -2.92
C ASP A 221 -8.02 1.66 -3.72
N LYS A 222 -6.75 1.92 -3.43
CA LYS A 222 -5.98 2.83 -4.28
C LYS A 222 -5.87 2.30 -5.71
N ARG A 223 -5.57 3.18 -6.66
CA ARG A 223 -5.34 2.79 -8.06
C ARG A 223 -4.32 1.66 -8.16
N GLY A 224 -4.61 0.67 -8.98
CA GLY A 224 -3.76 -0.50 -9.17
C GLY A 224 -3.85 -1.56 -8.07
N VAL A 225 -4.73 -1.37 -7.07
CA VAL A 225 -4.93 -2.29 -5.94
C VAL A 225 -6.35 -2.85 -5.97
N GLY A 226 -6.54 -4.07 -5.51
CA GLY A 226 -7.83 -4.69 -5.27
C GLY A 226 -8.82 -4.53 -6.43
N LYS A 227 -9.99 -3.99 -6.15
CA LYS A 227 -11.05 -3.76 -7.14
C LYS A 227 -10.70 -2.67 -8.16
N ASN A 228 -9.76 -1.77 -7.82
CA ASN A 228 -9.31 -0.66 -8.66
C ASN A 228 -8.03 -0.98 -9.47
N GLN A 229 -7.75 -2.27 -9.67
CA GLN A 229 -6.58 -2.75 -10.40
C GLN A 229 -6.58 -2.30 -11.87
N SER A 230 -7.75 -2.24 -12.51
CA SER A 230 -7.89 -1.78 -13.90
C SER A 230 -7.66 -0.26 -14.09
N ALA A 231 -7.68 0.50 -13.00
CA ALA A 231 -7.39 1.94 -12.99
C ALA A 231 -5.91 2.25 -12.68
N ALA A 232 -5.03 1.26 -12.79
CA ALA A 232 -3.60 1.43 -12.60
C ALA A 232 -3.02 2.42 -13.62
N ILE A 233 -2.11 3.28 -13.14
CA ILE A 233 -1.33 4.20 -13.96
C ILE A 233 0.11 3.71 -13.95
N PRO A 234 0.83 3.72 -15.09
CA PRO A 234 2.25 3.37 -15.13
C PRO A 234 3.05 4.21 -14.11
N GLU A 235 3.98 3.59 -13.38
CA GLU A 235 4.70 4.25 -12.27
C GLU A 235 5.34 5.58 -12.69
N LYS A 236 5.95 5.63 -13.87
CA LYS A 236 6.58 6.85 -14.41
C LYS A 236 5.59 7.99 -14.71
N GLU A 237 4.31 7.67 -14.87
CA GLU A 237 3.24 8.61 -15.17
C GLU A 237 2.45 9.00 -13.93
N LEU A 238 2.51 8.19 -12.87
CA LEU A 238 1.82 8.46 -11.61
C LEU A 238 2.34 9.75 -10.96
N ARG A 239 1.41 10.55 -10.46
CA ARG A 239 1.67 11.77 -9.70
C ARG A 239 0.81 11.77 -8.44
N PHE A 240 1.22 12.54 -7.44
CA PHE A 240 0.44 12.68 -6.21
C PHE A 240 -0.93 13.31 -6.47
N ASP A 241 -1.00 14.23 -7.44
CA ASP A 241 -2.25 14.87 -7.88
C ASP A 241 -3.34 13.89 -8.30
N GLN A 242 -3.00 12.70 -8.83
CA GLN A 242 -4.02 11.71 -9.17
C GLN A 242 -4.78 11.23 -7.93
N PHE A 243 -4.09 11.07 -6.82
CA PHE A 243 -4.78 10.67 -5.57
C PHE A 243 -5.67 11.77 -5.03
N VAL A 244 -5.25 13.04 -5.17
CA VAL A 244 -6.07 14.20 -4.80
C VAL A 244 -7.33 14.26 -5.68
N LYS A 245 -7.18 14.12 -7.00
CA LYS A 245 -8.31 14.08 -7.95
C LYS A 245 -9.25 12.91 -7.69
N ASP A 246 -8.73 11.74 -7.33
CA ASP A 246 -9.56 10.59 -6.98
C ASP A 246 -10.42 10.88 -5.74
N ALA A 247 -9.83 11.44 -4.71
CA ALA A 247 -10.56 11.83 -3.49
C ALA A 247 -11.61 12.93 -3.78
N ALA A 248 -11.24 13.95 -4.57
CA ALA A 248 -12.16 15.01 -4.99
C ALA A 248 -13.35 14.46 -5.79
N ALA A 249 -13.10 13.53 -6.72
CA ALA A 249 -14.16 12.89 -7.51
C ALA A 249 -15.14 12.11 -6.63
N TRP A 250 -14.64 11.43 -5.58
CA TRP A 250 -15.49 10.78 -4.59
C TRP A 250 -16.34 11.78 -3.81
N VAL A 251 -15.76 12.88 -3.32
CA VAL A 251 -16.51 13.94 -2.60
C VAL A 251 -17.59 14.53 -3.50
N GLU A 252 -17.26 14.86 -4.74
CA GLU A 252 -18.22 15.41 -5.69
C GLU A 252 -19.38 14.44 -6.01
N MET A 253 -19.11 13.15 -6.07
CA MET A 253 -20.14 12.14 -6.32
C MET A 253 -21.05 12.01 -5.11
N LEU A 254 -20.49 11.95 -3.90
CA LEU A 254 -21.26 11.84 -2.66
C LEU A 254 -22.15 13.06 -2.42
N ASN A 255 -21.68 14.26 -2.72
CA ASN A 255 -22.47 15.49 -2.62
C ASN A 255 -23.67 15.54 -3.58
N LYS A 256 -23.64 14.76 -4.67
CA LYS A 256 -24.75 14.68 -5.65
C LYS A 256 -25.76 13.58 -5.32
N ASP A 257 -25.46 12.73 -4.38
CA ASP A 257 -26.30 11.59 -4.03
C ASP A 257 -27.22 11.93 -2.85
N GLU A 258 -28.53 11.98 -3.12
CA GLU A 258 -29.57 12.38 -2.15
C GLU A 258 -29.68 11.44 -0.93
N GLN A 259 -29.02 10.27 -0.96
CA GLN A 259 -28.95 9.39 0.20
C GLN A 259 -28.01 9.93 1.30
N PHE A 260 -27.21 10.95 1.01
CA PHE A 260 -26.29 11.55 1.97
C PHE A 260 -26.68 12.99 2.31
N SER A 261 -26.63 13.33 3.59
CA SER A 261 -27.01 14.64 4.10
C SER A 261 -25.86 15.63 4.21
N LYS A 262 -24.65 15.11 4.49
CA LYS A 262 -23.38 15.85 4.62
C LYS A 262 -22.24 14.96 4.17
N VAL A 263 -21.15 15.56 3.69
CA VAL A 263 -19.96 14.84 3.23
C VAL A 263 -18.73 15.27 4.00
N GLY A 264 -18.09 14.32 4.69
CA GLY A 264 -16.84 14.52 5.41
C GLY A 264 -15.68 13.71 4.79
N VAL A 265 -14.46 14.05 5.19
CA VAL A 265 -13.25 13.33 4.77
C VAL A 265 -12.46 12.89 5.98
N ILE A 266 -12.08 11.62 6.02
CA ILE A 266 -11.12 11.06 6.99
C ILE A 266 -9.90 10.59 6.22
N GLY A 267 -8.75 11.18 6.45
CA GLY A 267 -7.50 10.80 5.82
C GLY A 267 -6.54 10.13 6.79
N HIS A 268 -6.04 8.93 6.45
CA HIS A 268 -5.06 8.21 7.24
C HIS A 268 -3.66 8.32 6.64
N SER A 269 -2.66 8.72 7.43
CA SER A 269 -1.25 8.79 7.02
C SER A 269 -1.08 9.68 5.76
N GLN A 270 -0.57 9.19 4.63
CA GLN A 270 -0.55 9.91 3.34
C GLN A 270 -1.95 10.39 2.93
N GLY A 271 -2.98 9.61 3.25
CA GLY A 271 -4.37 9.96 2.98
C GLY A 271 -4.83 11.23 3.69
N SER A 272 -4.18 11.62 4.79
CA SER A 272 -4.43 12.90 5.44
C SER A 272 -4.08 14.08 4.52
N LEU A 273 -2.89 14.06 3.90
CA LEU A 273 -2.50 15.12 2.97
C LEU A 273 -3.33 15.10 1.69
N VAL A 274 -3.64 13.90 1.16
CA VAL A 274 -4.56 13.76 0.02
C VAL A 274 -5.93 14.37 0.35
N GLY A 275 -6.46 14.05 1.53
CA GLY A 275 -7.75 14.55 2.01
C GLY A 275 -7.76 16.06 2.23
N MET A 276 -6.68 16.64 2.82
CA MET A 276 -6.53 18.09 2.96
C MET A 276 -6.60 18.79 1.61
N ALA A 277 -5.81 18.31 0.63
CA ALA A 277 -5.77 18.91 -0.69
C ALA A 277 -7.11 18.77 -1.44
N ALA A 278 -7.77 17.62 -1.34
CA ALA A 278 -9.09 17.42 -1.94
C ALA A 278 -10.18 18.28 -1.27
N ALA A 279 -10.18 18.35 0.06
CA ALA A 279 -11.15 19.16 0.81
C ALA A 279 -11.00 20.67 0.56
N ALA A 280 -9.78 21.13 0.23
CA ALA A 280 -9.54 22.53 -0.15
C ALA A 280 -10.11 22.91 -1.54
N GLU A 281 -10.43 21.90 -2.38
CA GLU A 281 -10.90 22.09 -3.76
C GLU A 281 -12.36 21.67 -3.96
N THR A 282 -13.00 21.07 -2.93
CA THR A 282 -14.34 20.51 -3.01
C THR A 282 -15.21 20.94 -1.83
N ASP A 283 -16.51 20.69 -1.91
CA ASP A 283 -17.47 21.02 -0.86
C ASP A 283 -17.49 19.88 0.20
N VAL A 284 -16.79 20.11 1.32
CA VAL A 284 -16.65 19.16 2.44
C VAL A 284 -17.10 19.85 3.72
N ASP A 285 -17.93 19.16 4.52
CA ASP A 285 -18.49 19.72 5.76
C ASP A 285 -17.55 19.55 6.98
N ALA A 286 -16.68 18.52 7.00
CA ALA A 286 -15.74 18.28 8.08
C ALA A 286 -14.54 17.45 7.60
N PHE A 287 -13.36 17.67 8.20
CA PHE A 287 -12.14 16.94 7.89
C PHE A 287 -11.49 16.33 9.13
N VAL A 288 -11.06 15.08 9.04
CA VAL A 288 -10.32 14.38 10.10
C VAL A 288 -8.98 13.88 9.55
N SER A 289 -7.89 14.34 10.15
CA SER A 289 -6.52 13.85 9.90
C SER A 289 -6.15 12.81 10.93
N ILE A 290 -5.85 11.58 10.52
CA ILE A 290 -5.37 10.52 11.43
C ILE A 290 -3.95 10.15 11.05
N ALA A 291 -3.00 10.29 11.99
CA ALA A 291 -1.58 9.97 11.80
C ALA A 291 -0.97 10.63 10.55
N GLY A 292 -1.41 11.85 10.21
CA GLY A 292 -0.92 12.64 9.09
C GLY A 292 0.42 13.32 9.41
N ALA A 293 1.31 13.41 8.41
CA ALA A 293 2.54 14.18 8.54
C ALA A 293 2.25 15.69 8.54
N GLY A 294 2.95 16.45 9.39
CA GLY A 294 2.90 17.91 9.45
C GLY A 294 4.04 18.59 8.71
N ARG A 295 4.99 17.82 8.18
CA ARG A 295 6.10 18.32 7.35
C ARG A 295 6.04 17.80 5.92
N PRO A 296 6.66 18.52 4.95
CA PRO A 296 6.82 18.02 3.59
C PRO A 296 7.49 16.65 3.55
N ILE A 297 7.12 15.84 2.56
CA ILE A 297 7.57 14.44 2.50
C ILE A 297 9.08 14.29 2.32
N ASP A 298 9.75 15.23 1.68
CA ASP A 298 11.22 15.23 1.54
C ASP A 298 11.91 15.26 2.91
N GLU A 299 11.41 16.04 3.86
CA GLU A 299 11.94 16.11 5.23
C GLU A 299 11.65 14.83 6.01
N VAL A 300 10.40 14.37 5.98
CA VAL A 300 9.97 13.14 6.69
C VAL A 300 10.72 11.93 6.16
N LEU A 301 10.82 11.79 4.84
CA LEU A 301 11.51 10.70 4.19
C LEU A 301 13.01 10.69 4.51
N TYR A 302 13.66 11.86 4.48
CA TYR A 302 15.07 11.97 4.86
C TYR A 302 15.30 11.55 6.31
N ASP A 303 14.43 11.99 7.25
CA ASP A 303 14.53 11.62 8.66
C ASP A 303 14.40 10.09 8.88
N GLN A 304 13.53 9.44 8.13
CA GLN A 304 13.36 7.98 8.17
C GLN A 304 14.57 7.24 7.60
N LEU A 305 15.13 7.74 6.49
CA LEU A 305 16.24 7.11 5.80
C LEU A 305 17.57 7.26 6.57
N LYS A 306 17.86 8.46 7.08
CA LYS A 306 19.17 8.79 7.70
C LYS A 306 19.56 7.88 8.87
N VAL A 307 18.59 7.24 9.53
CA VAL A 307 18.84 6.38 10.70
C VAL A 307 19.68 5.15 10.35
N ASN A 308 19.55 4.63 9.13
CA ASN A 308 20.14 3.36 8.72
C ASN A 308 21.17 3.50 7.58
N LEU A 309 21.44 4.70 7.08
CA LEU A 309 22.34 4.95 5.98
C LEU A 309 23.76 5.34 6.44
N THR A 310 24.77 5.05 5.62
CA THR A 310 26.11 5.61 5.78
C THR A 310 26.10 7.11 5.48
N GLU A 311 27.15 7.84 5.88
CA GLU A 311 27.21 9.29 5.64
C GLU A 311 27.16 9.63 4.14
N GLU A 312 27.79 8.81 3.28
CA GLU A 312 27.77 8.97 1.83
C GLU A 312 26.35 8.83 1.27
N LEU A 313 25.61 7.80 1.71
CA LEU A 313 24.23 7.57 1.28
C LEU A 313 23.24 8.59 1.85
N LYS A 314 23.50 9.12 3.06
CA LYS A 314 22.73 10.25 3.60
C LYS A 314 22.89 11.51 2.73
N GLN A 315 24.13 11.80 2.35
CA GLN A 315 24.42 12.95 1.50
C GLN A 315 23.77 12.79 0.12
N GLU A 316 23.91 11.61 -0.50
CA GLU A 316 23.28 11.29 -1.78
C GLU A 316 21.74 11.39 -1.70
N SER A 317 21.12 10.84 -0.65
CA SER A 317 19.67 10.94 -0.43
C SER A 317 19.20 12.39 -0.34
N LYS A 318 19.95 13.22 0.37
CA LYS A 318 19.63 14.64 0.51
C LYS A 318 19.74 15.38 -0.83
N GLU A 319 20.80 15.13 -1.59
CA GLU A 319 20.98 15.73 -2.92
C GLU A 319 19.89 15.31 -3.90
N ILE A 320 19.46 14.03 -3.86
CA ILE A 320 18.35 13.54 -4.68
C ILE A 320 17.06 14.29 -4.31
N LEU A 321 16.72 14.37 -3.02
CA LEU A 321 15.50 15.03 -2.56
C LEU A 321 15.50 16.53 -2.92
N GLU A 322 16.64 17.23 -2.79
CA GLU A 322 16.79 18.63 -3.19
C GLU A 322 16.55 18.82 -4.70
N LYS A 323 17.08 17.92 -5.56
CA LYS A 323 16.83 17.96 -7.01
C LYS A 323 15.37 17.70 -7.34
N LEU A 324 14.77 16.66 -6.73
CA LEU A 324 13.35 16.35 -6.93
C LEU A 324 12.44 17.52 -6.51
N LYS A 325 12.79 18.23 -5.46
CA LYS A 325 12.08 19.44 -5.02
C LYS A 325 12.15 20.57 -6.06
N GLN A 326 13.22 20.63 -6.85
CA GLN A 326 13.40 21.56 -7.95
C GLN A 326 12.77 21.08 -9.27
N GLY A 327 12.15 19.87 -9.26
CA GLY A 327 11.57 19.23 -10.44
C GLY A 327 12.60 18.54 -11.36
N GLU A 328 13.83 18.39 -10.89
CA GLU A 328 14.91 17.72 -11.63
C GLU A 328 14.90 16.21 -11.35
N GLN A 329 15.19 15.42 -12.37
CA GLN A 329 15.35 13.96 -12.22
C GLN A 329 16.84 13.61 -12.06
N VAL A 330 17.09 12.53 -11.31
CA VAL A 330 18.43 11.98 -11.08
C VAL A 330 18.57 10.65 -11.80
N GLU A 331 19.44 10.59 -12.80
CA GLU A 331 19.64 9.38 -13.62
C GLU A 331 20.42 8.29 -12.88
N SER A 332 21.43 8.67 -12.12
CA SER A 332 22.29 7.74 -11.38
C SER A 332 21.98 7.78 -9.90
N VAL A 333 21.51 6.67 -9.38
CA VAL A 333 21.17 6.45 -7.97
C VAL A 333 21.90 5.20 -7.48
N SER A 334 22.55 5.28 -6.32
CA SER A 334 23.21 4.14 -5.70
C SER A 334 22.27 2.95 -5.51
N LYS A 335 22.79 1.73 -5.65
CA LYS A 335 22.00 0.49 -5.60
C LYS A 335 21.15 0.38 -4.33
N GLU A 336 21.67 0.82 -3.22
CA GLU A 336 21.02 0.82 -1.90
C GLU A 336 19.81 1.76 -1.83
N LEU A 337 19.81 2.80 -2.66
CA LEU A 337 18.75 3.83 -2.73
C LEU A 337 17.76 3.59 -3.88
N GLN A 338 18.01 2.62 -4.75
CA GLN A 338 17.15 2.32 -5.92
C GLN A 338 15.71 1.99 -5.55
N SER A 339 15.49 1.30 -4.43
CA SER A 339 14.12 0.97 -3.98
C SER A 339 13.27 2.21 -3.73
N MET A 340 13.91 3.33 -3.35
CA MET A 340 13.24 4.58 -2.98
C MET A 340 13.29 5.64 -4.09
N PHE A 341 14.40 5.71 -4.84
CA PHE A 341 14.67 6.80 -5.77
C PHE A 341 14.92 6.34 -7.21
N ARG A 342 14.49 5.12 -7.59
CA ARG A 342 14.58 4.68 -9.00
C ARG A 342 13.88 5.69 -9.92
N SER A 343 14.38 5.83 -11.14
CA SER A 343 13.92 6.87 -12.07
C SER A 343 12.41 6.87 -12.32
N SER A 344 11.77 5.71 -12.30
CA SER A 344 10.32 5.58 -12.50
C SER A 344 9.47 6.15 -11.36
N VAL A 345 9.99 6.20 -10.13
CA VAL A 345 9.26 6.72 -8.96
C VAL A 345 9.52 8.21 -8.71
N GLN A 346 10.60 8.74 -9.24
CA GLN A 346 10.99 10.15 -9.01
C GLN A 346 9.90 11.15 -9.40
N PRO A 347 9.17 10.99 -10.54
CA PRO A 347 8.09 11.91 -10.90
C PRO A 347 6.97 11.98 -9.86
N PHE A 348 6.65 10.85 -9.24
CA PHE A 348 5.68 10.81 -8.15
C PHE A 348 6.20 11.53 -6.91
N LEU A 349 7.43 11.25 -6.47
CA LEU A 349 8.05 11.93 -5.32
C LEU A 349 8.15 13.43 -5.56
N ALA A 350 8.61 13.86 -6.74
CA ALA A 350 8.71 15.26 -7.09
C ALA A 350 7.35 15.98 -7.00
N SER A 351 6.28 15.34 -7.47
CA SER A 351 4.93 15.91 -7.34
C SER A 351 4.43 15.94 -5.89
N TRP A 352 4.75 14.91 -5.09
CA TRP A 352 4.35 14.86 -3.67
C TRP A 352 5.06 15.92 -2.84
N ILE A 353 6.36 16.17 -3.08
CA ILE A 353 7.16 17.18 -2.39
C ILE A 353 6.57 18.60 -2.54
N GLN A 354 5.80 18.87 -3.60
CA GLN A 354 5.16 20.18 -3.81
C GLN A 354 4.04 20.46 -2.80
N TYR A 355 3.48 19.43 -2.18
CA TYR A 355 2.43 19.57 -1.17
C TYR A 355 3.04 19.74 0.22
N ASN A 356 2.76 20.88 0.83
CA ASN A 356 3.20 21.19 2.19
C ASN A 356 2.00 21.04 3.14
N PRO A 357 1.97 20.02 4.04
CA PRO A 357 0.81 19.74 4.89
C PRO A 357 0.35 20.94 5.72
N VAL A 358 1.28 21.71 6.26
CA VAL A 358 0.99 22.95 7.01
C VAL A 358 0.24 23.98 6.15
N LYS A 359 0.63 24.13 4.87
CA LYS A 359 -0.05 25.04 3.97
C LYS A 359 -1.40 24.49 3.51
N GLU A 360 -1.51 23.17 3.34
CA GLU A 360 -2.77 22.57 2.91
C GLU A 360 -3.83 22.64 4.01
N ILE A 361 -3.49 22.35 5.26
CA ILE A 361 -4.45 22.43 6.37
C ILE A 361 -4.92 23.87 6.62
N GLN A 362 -4.08 24.87 6.37
CA GLN A 362 -4.45 26.29 6.49
C GLN A 362 -5.49 26.76 5.50
N LYS A 363 -5.65 26.07 4.35
CA LYS A 363 -6.68 26.39 3.35
C LYS A 363 -8.08 25.95 3.75
N LEU A 364 -8.21 25.05 4.73
CA LEU A 364 -9.50 24.49 5.12
C LEU A 364 -10.27 25.51 5.99
N GLU A 365 -11.43 25.97 5.53
CA GLU A 365 -12.33 26.86 6.27
C GLU A 365 -13.45 26.09 7.00
N ILE A 366 -13.31 24.77 7.08
CA ILE A 366 -14.23 23.82 7.70
C ILE A 366 -13.72 23.34 9.05
N PRO A 367 -14.56 22.72 9.91
CA PRO A 367 -14.09 22.03 11.12
C PRO A 367 -13.04 20.96 10.82
N VAL A 368 -11.96 20.94 11.62
CA VAL A 368 -10.83 20.01 11.46
C VAL A 368 -10.51 19.33 12.77
N LEU A 369 -10.37 18.01 12.76
CA LEU A 369 -9.83 17.22 13.86
C LEU A 369 -8.49 16.58 13.43
N ILE A 370 -7.47 16.75 14.28
CA ILE A 370 -6.15 16.15 14.09
C ILE A 370 -5.97 15.07 15.16
N ILE A 371 -5.74 13.82 14.72
CA ILE A 371 -5.57 12.67 15.62
C ILE A 371 -4.19 12.05 15.41
N ASN A 372 -3.48 11.75 16.51
CA ASN A 372 -2.27 10.94 16.46
C ASN A 372 -2.15 10.01 17.66
N GLY A 373 -1.48 8.89 17.46
CA GLY A 373 -1.18 7.93 18.50
C GLY A 373 0.19 8.18 19.12
N LYS A 374 0.28 8.15 20.48
CA LYS A 374 1.56 8.34 21.17
C LYS A 374 2.52 7.15 21.04
N HIS A 375 2.06 6.02 20.50
CA HIS A 375 2.88 4.85 20.19
C HIS A 375 3.03 4.62 18.68
N ASP A 376 2.74 5.64 17.86
CA ASP A 376 2.98 5.59 16.44
C ASP A 376 4.49 5.54 16.14
N LEU A 377 4.91 4.47 15.43
CA LEU A 377 6.31 4.25 15.06
C LEU A 377 6.71 4.89 13.72
N GLN A 378 5.74 5.41 12.97
CA GLN A 378 5.94 5.96 11.63
C GLN A 378 5.80 7.48 11.60
N VAL A 379 4.75 7.99 12.24
CA VAL A 379 4.45 9.43 12.30
C VAL A 379 4.42 9.84 13.76
N PRO A 380 5.46 10.52 14.27
CA PRO A 380 5.53 10.93 15.66
C PRO A 380 4.50 12.02 15.97
N VAL A 381 4.15 12.15 17.24
CA VAL A 381 3.19 13.15 17.75
C VAL A 381 3.53 14.58 17.30
N SER A 382 4.81 14.91 17.19
CA SER A 382 5.26 16.23 16.71
C SER A 382 4.73 16.61 15.33
N GLU A 383 4.39 15.64 14.48
CA GLU A 383 3.80 15.92 13.17
C GLU A 383 2.35 16.42 13.31
N ALA A 384 1.58 15.85 14.25
CA ALA A 384 0.25 16.34 14.57
C ALA A 384 0.29 17.70 15.27
N GLU A 385 1.29 17.93 16.14
CA GLU A 385 1.53 19.23 16.78
C GLU A 385 1.85 20.30 15.74
N ASN A 386 2.68 20.00 14.72
CA ASN A 386 2.95 20.93 13.62
C ASN A 386 1.68 21.33 12.84
N LEU A 387 0.79 20.36 12.58
CA LEU A 387 -0.50 20.64 11.92
C LEU A 387 -1.39 21.51 12.80
N TYR A 388 -1.45 21.22 14.10
CA TYR A 388 -2.24 21.99 15.05
C TYR A 388 -1.71 23.42 15.22
N GLU A 389 -0.39 23.60 15.30
CA GLU A 389 0.23 24.94 15.34
C GLU A 389 -0.10 25.76 14.08
N ALA A 390 -0.23 25.10 12.94
CA ALA A 390 -0.59 25.75 11.69
C ALA A 390 -2.08 26.12 11.59
N LYS A 391 -2.94 25.43 12.32
CA LYS A 391 -4.39 25.63 12.35
C LYS A 391 -4.93 25.47 13.78
N VAL A 392 -4.76 26.51 14.57
CA VAL A 392 -5.11 26.53 16.01
C VAL A 392 -6.62 26.42 16.29
N GLU A 393 -7.46 26.63 15.30
CA GLU A 393 -8.91 26.43 15.36
C GLU A 393 -9.29 24.94 15.23
N ALA A 394 -8.35 24.07 14.81
CA ALA A 394 -8.58 22.65 14.76
C ALA A 394 -8.61 22.05 16.17
N GLU A 395 -9.25 20.89 16.30
CA GLU A 395 -9.11 20.08 17.52
C GLU A 395 -7.90 19.14 17.40
N LEU A 396 -7.18 18.94 18.51
CA LEU A 396 -6.06 18.00 18.60
C LEU A 396 -6.39 16.88 19.58
N LEU A 397 -6.42 15.64 19.11
CA LEU A 397 -6.63 14.44 19.92
C LEU A 397 -5.40 13.52 19.89
N LEU A 398 -4.70 13.41 21.01
CA LEU A 398 -3.57 12.50 21.17
C LEU A 398 -3.98 11.27 21.97
N ILE A 399 -3.97 10.09 21.36
CA ILE A 399 -4.41 8.83 21.96
C ILE A 399 -3.21 8.07 22.54
N ASP A 400 -3.25 7.78 23.85
CA ASP A 400 -2.08 7.34 24.61
C ASP A 400 -1.39 6.09 24.06
N ARG A 401 -2.09 5.05 23.71
CA ARG A 401 -1.49 3.77 23.31
C ARG A 401 -1.72 3.41 21.85
N MET A 402 -2.33 4.31 21.10
CA MET A 402 -2.58 4.09 19.67
C MET A 402 -1.28 4.12 18.87
N ASN A 403 -1.14 3.16 17.97
CA ASN A 403 -0.07 3.11 16.98
C ASN A 403 -0.55 3.53 15.57
N HIS A 404 0.33 3.42 14.58
CA HIS A 404 0.05 3.87 13.21
C HIS A 404 -1.12 3.13 12.53
N VAL A 405 -1.35 1.86 12.87
CA VAL A 405 -2.47 1.07 12.34
C VAL A 405 -3.70 1.13 13.25
N LEU A 406 -3.84 2.19 14.04
CA LEU A 406 -5.00 2.55 14.86
C LEU A 406 -5.33 1.53 15.96
N LYS A 407 -4.37 0.68 16.33
CA LYS A 407 -4.53 -0.34 17.38
C LYS A 407 -3.86 0.08 18.67
N GLU A 408 -4.34 -0.45 19.79
CA GLU A 408 -3.57 -0.38 21.03
C GLU A 408 -2.28 -1.21 20.90
N ALA A 409 -1.15 -0.61 21.20
CA ALA A 409 0.13 -1.26 21.11
C ALA A 409 1.11 -0.77 22.18
N PRO A 410 2.06 -1.59 22.65
CA PRO A 410 3.12 -1.17 23.55
C PRO A 410 4.13 -0.25 22.86
N LYS A 411 5.03 0.37 23.66
CA LYS A 411 6.15 1.15 23.11
C LYS A 411 7.27 0.31 22.53
N ASP A 412 7.41 -0.95 22.98
CA ASP A 412 8.40 -1.83 22.41
C ASP A 412 8.11 -2.03 20.91
N ARG A 413 9.14 -1.80 20.09
CA ARG A 413 9.01 -1.80 18.64
C ARG A 413 8.58 -3.15 18.08
N ALA A 414 9.14 -4.25 18.59
CA ALA A 414 8.87 -5.58 18.07
C ALA A 414 7.44 -6.03 18.40
N GLU A 415 6.99 -5.76 19.62
CA GLU A 415 5.63 -6.06 20.06
C GLU A 415 4.60 -5.15 19.35
N ASN A 416 4.92 -3.87 19.18
CA ASN A 416 4.06 -2.93 18.46
C ASN A 416 3.81 -3.38 17.01
N LEU A 417 4.87 -3.79 16.29
CA LEU A 417 4.76 -4.25 14.91
C LEU A 417 3.92 -5.53 14.74
N GLN A 418 3.71 -6.33 15.78
CA GLN A 418 2.83 -7.50 15.70
C GLN A 418 1.38 -7.12 15.44
N SER A 419 0.93 -5.95 15.88
CA SER A 419 -0.43 -5.46 15.63
C SER A 419 -0.71 -5.16 14.16
N TYR A 420 0.33 -4.92 13.35
CA TYR A 420 0.20 -4.59 11.93
C TYR A 420 -0.29 -5.77 11.07
N SER A 421 -0.21 -6.97 11.60
CA SER A 421 -0.64 -8.21 10.93
C SER A 421 -1.71 -8.97 11.71
N ASN A 422 -2.38 -8.32 12.65
CA ASN A 422 -3.43 -8.93 13.46
C ASN A 422 -4.78 -8.23 13.23
N PRO A 423 -5.67 -8.79 12.40
CA PRO A 423 -6.97 -8.21 12.09
C PRO A 423 -7.97 -8.30 13.23
N ASP A 424 -7.74 -9.20 14.22
CA ASP A 424 -8.65 -9.44 15.32
C ASP A 424 -8.51 -8.43 16.47
N LEU A 425 -7.45 -7.62 16.46
CA LEU A 425 -7.30 -6.54 17.43
C LEU A 425 -8.32 -5.43 17.16
N PRO A 426 -9.03 -4.94 18.19
CA PRO A 426 -9.93 -3.80 18.05
C PRO A 426 -9.16 -2.51 17.76
N LEU A 427 -9.88 -1.47 17.35
CA LEU A 427 -9.35 -0.12 17.30
C LEU A 427 -8.96 0.37 18.70
N SER A 428 -8.02 1.31 18.75
CA SER A 428 -7.58 1.91 20.01
C SER A 428 -8.72 2.67 20.69
N ASP A 429 -8.83 2.47 22.00
CA ASP A 429 -9.85 3.14 22.80
C ASP A 429 -9.79 4.65 22.62
N GLY A 430 -10.95 5.29 22.49
CA GLY A 430 -11.05 6.74 22.32
C GLY A 430 -11.01 7.23 20.86
N LEU A 431 -10.58 6.42 19.87
CA LEU A 431 -10.49 6.86 18.48
C LEU A 431 -11.88 7.22 17.92
N VAL A 432 -12.79 6.26 17.86
CA VAL A 432 -14.12 6.50 17.29
C VAL A 432 -14.93 7.46 18.14
N LYS A 433 -14.83 7.36 19.47
CA LYS A 433 -15.47 8.32 20.38
C LYS A 433 -15.01 9.76 20.12
N GLY A 434 -13.72 9.98 19.92
CA GLY A 434 -13.17 11.30 19.62
C GLY A 434 -13.67 11.85 18.29
N ILE A 435 -13.70 11.00 17.25
CA ILE A 435 -14.25 11.38 15.94
C ILE A 435 -15.74 11.73 16.05
N VAL A 436 -16.53 10.91 16.73
CA VAL A 436 -17.99 11.14 16.91
C VAL A 436 -18.25 12.40 17.72
N SER A 437 -17.50 12.64 18.81
CA SER A 437 -17.63 13.89 19.60
C SER A 437 -17.37 15.11 18.73
N PHE A 438 -16.25 15.14 18.01
CA PHE A 438 -15.91 16.22 17.10
C PHE A 438 -16.97 16.44 16.03
N LEU A 439 -17.49 15.38 15.41
CA LEU A 439 -18.52 15.48 14.37
C LEU A 439 -19.86 16.00 14.92
N LYS A 440 -20.16 15.76 16.21
CA LYS A 440 -21.30 16.37 16.89
C LYS A 440 -21.06 17.87 17.15
N ASP A 441 -19.92 18.21 17.66
CA ASP A 441 -19.54 19.61 17.98
C ASP A 441 -19.47 20.46 16.69
N ALA A 442 -19.09 19.84 15.56
CA ALA A 442 -19.13 20.41 14.22
C ALA A 442 -20.51 20.42 13.56
N GLU A 443 -21.56 20.01 14.25
CA GLU A 443 -22.93 19.86 13.72
C GLU A 443 -22.99 18.95 12.46
N PHE A 444 -22.02 18.09 12.24
CA PHE A 444 -21.99 17.14 11.12
C PHE A 444 -22.99 16.00 11.33
N ILE A 445 -23.20 15.60 12.57
CA ILE A 445 -24.20 14.63 13.03
C ILE A 445 -25.03 15.21 14.18
N GLU A 446 -26.23 14.64 14.43
CA GLU A 446 -27.09 15.03 15.55
C GLU A 446 -26.59 14.54 16.91
#